data_34091750e8549f046f969abadc78c137
#
_entry.id   34091750e8549f046f969abadc78c137
#
_cell.length_a   1.000
_cell.length_b   1.000
_cell.length_c   1.000
_cell.angle_alpha   90.00
_cell.angle_beta   90.00
_cell.angle_gamma   90.00
#
_symmetry.space_group_name_H-M   'P 1'
#
loop_
_entity.id
_entity.type
_entity.pdbx_description
1 polymer ?
#
loop_
_entity_poly.entity_id
_entity_poly.type
_entity_poly.pdbx_seq_one_letter_code
_entity_poly.pdbx_strand_id
1 'polypeptide(L)'
;VFWLGVGGLIFVPIFKSITHLPPFVGILLVLGVLWTATEVFYRGLHRGADAEGTQKRVTKLLSRVDMSTILFFLGILMAVSCLAEIGVLTALGQGLNVVFDGNHYLVTGIIGVLSSIVDNVPLVAGCMGMYPVAAVGDMAVDGVFWQLLAYCAGVGGSMLIIGSAAGVVVMGLEKITFGWYMKHISWIAFVGYIAGIVSYWFIRTFLYAI
;
A
#
# COMPACT_ATOMS: atom_id res chain seq x y z
N VAL A 1 25.46 3.17 -2.83
CA VAL A 1 24.15 3.58 -3.34
C VAL A 1 23.07 2.63 -2.86
N PHE A 2 23.19 1.30 -3.08
CA PHE A 2 22.21 0.30 -2.67
C PHE A 2 21.83 0.37 -1.17
N TRP A 3 22.83 0.30 -0.29
CA TRP A 3 22.61 0.37 1.16
C TRP A 3 22.03 1.71 1.62
N LEU A 4 22.38 2.80 0.94
CA LEU A 4 21.79 4.11 1.22
C LEU A 4 20.31 4.14 0.82
N GLY A 5 19.96 3.50 -0.30
CA GLY A 5 18.55 3.37 -0.72
C GLY A 5 17.74 2.52 0.23
N VAL A 6 18.21 1.32 0.60
CA VAL A 6 17.54 0.43 1.56
C VAL A 6 17.40 1.08 2.93
N GLY A 7 18.51 1.68 3.45
CA GLY A 7 18.48 2.40 4.71
C GLY A 7 17.53 3.59 4.70
N GLY A 8 17.44 4.30 3.57
CA GLY A 8 16.48 5.37 3.37
C GLY A 8 15.03 4.90 3.44
N LEU A 9 14.68 3.77 2.83
CA LEU A 9 13.34 3.20 2.91
C LEU A 9 12.96 2.81 4.34
N ILE A 10 13.90 2.24 5.11
CA ILE A 10 13.70 1.91 6.53
C ILE A 10 13.56 3.19 7.37
N PHE A 11 14.28 4.24 7.01
CA PHE A 11 14.22 5.53 7.71
C PHE A 11 12.86 6.22 7.59
N VAL A 12 12.11 6.04 6.50
CA VAL A 12 10.83 6.74 6.27
C VAL A 12 9.80 6.50 7.38
N PRO A 13 9.51 5.26 7.82
CA PRO A 13 8.62 5.02 8.95
C PRO A 13 9.11 5.64 10.26
N ILE A 14 10.42 5.58 10.51
CA ILE A 14 11.05 6.19 11.70
C ILE A 14 10.88 7.71 11.66
N PHE A 15 11.16 8.32 10.51
CA PHE A 15 10.96 9.76 10.29
C PHE A 15 9.51 10.19 10.55
N LYS A 16 8.53 9.43 10.02
CA LYS A 16 7.10 9.68 10.27
C LYS A 16 6.77 9.59 11.76
N SER A 17 7.32 8.61 12.48
CA SER A 17 7.07 8.41 13.91
C SER A 17 7.60 9.57 14.77
N ILE A 18 8.74 10.16 14.38
CA ILE A 18 9.38 11.26 15.12
C ILE A 18 8.76 12.63 14.76
N THR A 19 8.53 12.88 13.47
CA THR A 19 8.12 14.20 12.99
C THR A 19 6.60 14.36 12.85
N HIS A 20 5.85 13.25 12.84
CA HIS A 20 4.42 13.20 12.54
C HIS A 20 4.05 13.77 11.15
N LEU A 21 5.04 13.99 10.29
CA LEU A 21 4.83 14.45 8.92
C LEU A 21 4.37 13.29 8.00
N PRO A 22 3.67 13.60 6.92
CA PRO A 22 3.28 12.59 5.94
C PRO A 22 4.48 11.81 5.38
N PRO A 23 4.35 10.50 5.12
CA PRO A 23 5.47 9.66 4.66
C PRO A 23 6.16 10.15 3.38
N PHE A 24 5.43 10.84 2.50
CA PHE A 24 6.01 11.35 1.26
C PHE A 24 7.12 12.39 1.51
N VAL A 25 7.06 13.16 2.61
CA VAL A 25 8.11 14.11 2.99
C VAL A 25 9.40 13.37 3.31
N GLY A 26 9.31 12.26 4.05
CA GLY A 26 10.44 11.39 4.35
C GLY A 26 11.05 10.76 3.09
N ILE A 27 10.21 10.31 2.16
CA ILE A 27 10.66 9.74 0.88
C ILE A 27 11.37 10.81 0.02
N LEU A 28 10.84 12.03 -0.05
CA LEU A 28 11.48 13.13 -0.78
C LEU A 28 12.84 13.50 -0.17
N LEU A 29 12.93 13.52 1.17
CA LEU A 29 14.20 13.75 1.86
C LEU A 29 15.22 12.67 1.49
N VAL A 30 14.85 11.40 1.61
CA VAL A 30 15.70 10.25 1.26
C VAL A 30 16.13 10.30 -0.20
N LEU A 31 15.20 10.63 -1.10
CA LEU A 31 15.49 10.78 -2.53
C LEU A 31 16.51 11.91 -2.78
N GLY A 32 16.36 13.05 -2.11
CA GLY A 32 17.30 14.16 -2.19
C GLY A 32 18.72 13.78 -1.71
N VAL A 33 18.80 13.08 -0.56
CA VAL A 33 20.07 12.58 -0.03
C VAL A 33 20.69 11.55 -0.98
N LEU A 34 19.91 10.59 -1.46
CA LEU A 34 20.36 9.56 -2.40
C LEU A 34 20.88 10.17 -3.69
N TRP A 35 20.18 11.17 -4.22
CA TRP A 35 20.57 11.90 -5.42
C TRP A 35 21.90 12.62 -5.20
N THR A 36 22.00 13.42 -4.13
CA THR A 36 23.22 14.16 -3.81
C THR A 36 24.41 13.23 -3.61
N ALA A 37 24.23 12.16 -2.82
CA ALA A 37 25.29 11.18 -2.57
C ALA A 37 25.73 10.47 -3.87
N THR A 38 24.78 10.13 -4.73
CA THR A 38 25.07 9.49 -6.03
C THR A 38 25.85 10.44 -6.93
N GLU A 39 25.44 11.70 -6.99
CA GLU A 39 26.10 12.73 -7.80
C GLU A 39 27.53 12.97 -7.33
N VAL A 40 27.75 13.14 -6.01
CA VAL A 40 29.07 13.35 -5.41
C VAL A 40 29.97 12.13 -5.64
N PHE A 41 29.46 10.93 -5.43
CA PHE A 41 30.20 9.68 -5.62
C PHE A 41 30.67 9.51 -7.07
N TYR A 42 29.79 9.75 -8.04
CA TYR A 42 30.13 9.59 -9.45
C TYR A 42 31.02 10.72 -9.96
N ARG A 43 30.90 11.97 -9.48
CA ARG A 43 31.86 13.05 -9.78
C ARG A 43 33.25 12.74 -9.25
N GLY A 44 33.35 12.09 -8.07
CA GLY A 44 34.62 11.67 -7.50
C GLY A 44 35.32 10.58 -8.32
N LEU A 45 34.57 9.64 -8.90
CA LEU A 45 35.12 8.55 -9.71
C LEU A 45 35.55 8.99 -11.13
N HIS A 46 34.93 10.02 -11.69
CA HIS A 46 35.11 10.43 -13.09
C HIS A 46 35.74 11.82 -13.21
N ARG A 47 36.81 12.07 -12.46
CA ARG A 47 37.54 13.36 -12.44
C ARG A 47 38.20 13.72 -13.77
N GLY A 48 37.98 12.98 -14.86
CA GLY A 48 38.67 13.16 -16.13
C GLY A 48 37.82 13.04 -17.42
N ALA A 49 36.55 12.67 -17.36
CA ALA A 49 35.74 12.53 -18.57
C ALA A 49 34.26 12.84 -18.28
N ASP A 50 33.74 13.85 -18.99
CA ASP A 50 32.34 14.14 -19.23
C ASP A 50 31.46 14.62 -18.07
N ALA A 51 31.57 15.92 -17.74
CA ALA A 51 30.55 16.65 -16.97
C ALA A 51 29.15 16.58 -17.64
N GLU A 52 29.09 16.44 -18.98
CA GLU A 52 27.86 16.22 -19.75
C GLU A 52 27.18 14.87 -19.49
N GLY A 53 27.94 13.81 -19.20
CA GLY A 53 27.42 12.48 -18.93
C GLY A 53 26.62 12.39 -17.62
N THR A 54 26.95 13.21 -16.63
CA THR A 54 26.32 13.19 -15.30
C THR A 54 24.94 13.86 -15.30
N GLN A 55 24.84 15.00 -16.00
CA GLN A 55 23.54 15.72 -16.12
C GLN A 55 22.52 14.91 -16.93
N LYS A 56 22.97 14.14 -17.91
CA LYS A 56 22.12 13.22 -18.72
C LYS A 56 21.59 12.02 -17.91
N ARG A 57 22.25 11.60 -16.80
CA ARG A 57 21.84 10.44 -16.01
C ARG A 57 20.54 10.67 -15.23
N VAL A 58 20.43 11.80 -14.54
CA VAL A 58 19.22 12.12 -13.78
C VAL A 58 18.04 12.35 -14.72
N THR A 59 18.22 13.08 -15.80
CA THR A 59 17.20 13.24 -16.84
C THR A 59 16.76 11.89 -17.41
N LYS A 60 17.71 10.96 -17.61
CA LYS A 60 17.42 9.61 -18.08
C LYS A 60 16.68 8.76 -17.03
N LEU A 61 16.93 8.96 -15.73
CA LEU A 61 16.17 8.32 -14.66
C LEU A 61 14.75 8.89 -14.58
N LEU A 62 14.60 10.20 -14.66
CA LEU A 62 13.29 10.86 -14.67
C LEU A 62 12.44 10.44 -15.88
N SER A 63 13.05 10.20 -17.03
CA SER A 63 12.34 9.71 -18.22
C SER A 63 11.82 8.26 -18.07
N ARG A 64 12.28 7.53 -17.04
CA ARG A 64 11.80 6.17 -16.73
C ARG A 64 10.63 6.16 -15.74
N VAL A 65 10.23 7.33 -15.24
CA VAL A 65 9.03 7.44 -14.41
C VAL A 65 7.82 7.12 -15.26
N ASP A 66 7.05 6.14 -14.81
CA ASP A 66 5.84 5.73 -15.52
C ASP A 66 4.69 6.71 -15.25
N MET A 67 4.55 7.67 -16.16
CA MET A 67 3.50 8.67 -16.10
C MET A 67 2.10 8.04 -16.21
N SER A 68 1.98 6.91 -16.93
CA SER A 68 0.70 6.21 -17.10
C SER A 68 0.19 5.70 -15.75
N THR A 69 1.08 5.09 -14.96
CA THR A 69 0.75 4.64 -13.60
C THR A 69 0.35 5.80 -12.69
N ILE A 70 1.06 6.93 -12.74
CA ILE A 70 0.72 8.13 -11.94
C ILE A 70 -0.69 8.64 -12.31
N LEU A 71 -0.98 8.78 -13.60
CA LEU A 71 -2.29 9.26 -14.09
C LEU A 71 -3.40 8.24 -13.78
N PHE A 72 -3.11 6.94 -13.85
CA PHE A 72 -4.04 5.89 -13.47
C PHE A 72 -4.46 6.01 -11.99
N PHE A 73 -3.48 6.12 -11.07
CA PHE A 73 -3.79 6.30 -9.65
C PHE A 73 -4.52 7.61 -9.38
N LEU A 74 -4.12 8.70 -10.03
CA LEU A 74 -4.81 9.98 -9.93
C LEU A 74 -6.28 9.84 -10.35
N GLY A 75 -6.55 9.22 -11.50
CA GLY A 75 -7.90 9.02 -12.00
C GLY A 75 -8.76 8.17 -11.06
N ILE A 76 -8.21 7.08 -10.52
CA ILE A 76 -8.91 6.23 -9.57
C ILE A 76 -9.22 6.97 -8.27
N LEU A 77 -8.27 7.71 -7.70
CA LEU A 77 -8.49 8.46 -6.47
C LEU A 77 -9.52 9.58 -6.67
N MET A 78 -9.52 10.24 -7.82
CA MET A 78 -10.56 11.23 -8.17
C MET A 78 -11.94 10.58 -8.28
N ALA A 79 -12.05 9.41 -8.91
CA ALA A 79 -13.31 8.67 -9.01
C ALA A 79 -13.83 8.24 -7.63
N VAL A 80 -12.96 7.72 -6.77
CA VAL A 80 -13.31 7.35 -5.38
C VAL A 80 -13.78 8.58 -4.60
N SER A 81 -13.08 9.71 -4.72
CA SER A 81 -13.47 10.96 -4.05
C SER A 81 -14.84 11.46 -4.54
N CYS A 82 -15.13 11.34 -5.83
CA CYS A 82 -16.44 11.68 -6.39
C CYS A 82 -17.54 10.78 -5.81
N LEU A 83 -17.31 9.46 -5.74
CA LEU A 83 -18.26 8.51 -5.15
C LEU A 83 -18.48 8.77 -3.65
N ALA A 84 -17.47 9.21 -2.94
CA ALA A 84 -17.59 9.61 -1.54
C ALA A 84 -18.48 10.86 -1.40
N GLU A 85 -18.24 11.88 -2.21
CA GLU A 85 -18.96 13.16 -2.16
C GLU A 85 -20.46 13.00 -2.47
N ILE A 86 -20.82 12.15 -3.44
CA ILE A 86 -22.22 11.88 -3.77
C ILE A 86 -22.89 10.89 -2.80
N GLY A 87 -22.18 10.41 -1.76
CA GLY A 87 -22.74 9.55 -0.72
C GLY A 87 -22.88 8.07 -1.06
N VAL A 88 -22.46 7.64 -2.25
CA VAL A 88 -22.54 6.23 -2.68
C VAL A 88 -21.70 5.34 -1.77
N LEU A 89 -20.50 5.77 -1.40
CA LEU A 89 -19.63 4.99 -0.51
C LEU A 89 -20.24 4.84 0.88
N THR A 90 -20.84 5.89 1.42
CA THR A 90 -21.53 5.85 2.72
C THR A 90 -22.71 4.86 2.68
N ALA A 91 -23.50 4.86 1.60
CA ALA A 91 -24.61 3.91 1.43
C ALA A 91 -24.10 2.46 1.34
N LEU A 92 -23.00 2.21 0.64
CA LEU A 92 -22.36 0.90 0.59
C LEU A 92 -21.87 0.43 1.96
N GLY A 93 -21.21 1.32 2.73
CA GLY A 93 -20.77 1.02 4.09
C GLY A 93 -21.92 0.67 5.02
N GLN A 94 -23.02 1.42 4.96
CA GLN A 94 -24.25 1.11 5.71
C GLN A 94 -24.84 -0.23 5.29
N GLY A 95 -24.89 -0.52 4.00
CA GLY A 95 -25.35 -1.81 3.48
C GLY A 95 -24.51 -2.99 4.01
N LEU A 96 -23.19 -2.86 4.01
CA LEU A 96 -22.29 -3.87 4.58
C LEU A 96 -22.52 -4.06 6.08
N ASN A 97 -22.73 -2.99 6.84
CA ASN A 97 -23.02 -3.09 8.26
C ASN A 97 -24.34 -3.79 8.54
N VAL A 98 -25.37 -3.56 7.72
CA VAL A 98 -26.67 -4.25 7.86
C VAL A 98 -26.52 -5.73 7.53
N VAL A 99 -25.81 -6.09 6.47
CA VAL A 99 -25.63 -7.49 6.04
C VAL A 99 -24.82 -8.29 7.04
N PHE A 100 -23.80 -7.68 7.67
CA PHE A 100 -22.88 -8.37 8.58
C PHE A 100 -23.07 -8.00 10.06
N ASP A 101 -24.22 -7.40 10.39
CA ASP A 101 -24.60 -7.03 11.77
C ASP A 101 -23.50 -6.20 12.49
N GLY A 102 -22.83 -5.32 11.74
CA GLY A 102 -21.74 -4.47 12.25
C GLY A 102 -20.46 -5.23 12.66
N ASN A 103 -20.33 -6.49 12.29
CA ASN A 103 -19.13 -7.28 12.62
C ASN A 103 -17.92 -6.81 11.80
N HIS A 104 -17.03 -6.06 12.44
CA HIS A 104 -15.86 -5.48 11.78
C HIS A 104 -14.90 -6.52 11.20
N TYR A 105 -14.79 -7.71 11.78
CA TYR A 105 -13.96 -8.80 11.25
C TYR A 105 -14.49 -9.34 9.93
N LEU A 106 -15.82 -9.51 9.82
CA LEU A 106 -16.45 -9.98 8.59
C LEU A 106 -16.40 -8.91 7.50
N VAL A 107 -16.73 -7.67 7.85
CA VAL A 107 -16.71 -6.54 6.91
C VAL A 107 -15.30 -6.34 6.33
N THR A 108 -14.28 -6.20 7.18
CA THR A 108 -12.90 -6.00 6.72
C THR A 108 -12.35 -7.23 6.01
N GLY A 109 -12.73 -8.43 6.47
CA GLY A 109 -12.35 -9.69 5.82
C GLY A 109 -12.87 -9.78 4.38
N ILE A 110 -14.11 -9.40 4.12
CA ILE A 110 -14.68 -9.40 2.76
C ILE A 110 -14.06 -8.28 1.92
N ILE A 111 -13.87 -7.09 2.49
CA ILE A 111 -13.16 -6.01 1.82
C ILE A 111 -11.75 -6.46 1.40
N GLY A 112 -11.04 -7.18 2.25
CA GLY A 112 -9.73 -7.72 1.90
C GLY A 112 -9.76 -8.78 0.80
N VAL A 113 -10.80 -9.60 0.71
CA VAL A 113 -10.98 -10.49 -0.45
C VAL A 113 -11.17 -9.68 -1.74
N LEU A 114 -11.92 -8.57 -1.69
CA LEU A 114 -12.06 -7.66 -2.83
C LEU A 114 -10.73 -7.01 -3.23
N SER A 115 -9.80 -6.81 -2.28
CA SER A 115 -8.43 -6.34 -2.56
C SER A 115 -7.63 -7.28 -3.46
N SER A 116 -8.03 -8.53 -3.59
CA SER A 116 -7.41 -9.44 -4.55
C SER A 116 -7.68 -9.07 -6.02
N ILE A 117 -8.74 -8.29 -6.27
CA ILE A 117 -9.16 -7.86 -7.61
C ILE A 117 -8.88 -6.37 -7.81
N VAL A 118 -9.16 -5.57 -6.78
CA VAL A 118 -8.97 -4.12 -6.78
C VAL A 118 -7.69 -3.80 -6.01
N ASP A 119 -6.85 -2.95 -6.58
CA ASP A 119 -5.63 -2.52 -5.88
C ASP A 119 -5.94 -1.97 -4.48
N ASN A 120 -5.08 -2.27 -3.53
CA ASN A 120 -5.24 -1.95 -2.12
C ASN A 120 -5.38 -0.44 -1.86
N VAL A 121 -4.69 0.42 -2.61
CA VAL A 121 -4.72 1.88 -2.41
C VAL A 121 -6.11 2.48 -2.67
N PRO A 122 -6.74 2.28 -3.85
CA PRO A 122 -8.09 2.77 -4.09
C PRO A 122 -9.15 2.11 -3.19
N LEU A 123 -8.94 0.84 -2.82
CA LEU A 123 -9.85 0.14 -1.93
C LEU A 123 -9.87 0.75 -0.53
N VAL A 124 -8.69 1.00 0.06
CA VAL A 124 -8.58 1.65 1.38
C VAL A 124 -9.13 3.08 1.32
N ALA A 125 -8.82 3.83 0.26
CA ALA A 125 -9.38 5.17 0.07
C ALA A 125 -10.91 5.14 0.01
N GLY A 126 -11.49 4.15 -0.68
CA GLY A 126 -12.95 3.91 -0.70
C GLY A 126 -13.50 3.63 0.70
N CYS A 127 -12.85 2.78 1.48
CA CYS A 127 -13.27 2.48 2.85
C CYS A 127 -13.20 3.71 3.77
N MET A 128 -12.21 4.58 3.61
CA MET A 128 -12.15 5.86 4.34
C MET A 128 -13.31 6.80 3.98
N GLY A 129 -13.85 6.70 2.78
CA GLY A 129 -15.07 7.40 2.38
C GLY A 129 -16.37 6.73 2.86
N MET A 130 -16.34 5.41 3.10
CA MET A 130 -17.50 4.65 3.61
C MET A 130 -17.71 4.83 5.11
N TYR A 131 -16.62 4.87 5.89
CA TYR A 131 -16.63 4.81 7.34
C TYR A 131 -15.96 6.03 7.95
N PRO A 132 -16.66 6.79 8.83
CA PRO A 132 -16.04 7.88 9.56
C PRO A 132 -15.13 7.35 10.68
N VAL A 133 -14.04 8.06 10.94
CA VAL A 133 -13.21 7.81 12.11
C VAL A 133 -13.92 8.31 13.35
N ALA A 134 -14.14 7.45 14.33
CA ALA A 134 -14.74 7.81 15.61
C ALA A 134 -13.70 8.31 16.62
N ALA A 135 -14.15 9.00 17.65
CA ALA A 135 -13.27 9.48 18.72
C ALA A 135 -12.79 8.33 19.64
N VAL A 136 -13.62 7.29 19.82
CA VAL A 136 -13.35 6.13 20.69
C VAL A 136 -13.94 4.85 20.10
N GLY A 137 -13.48 3.70 20.56
CA GLY A 137 -13.99 2.38 20.16
C GLY A 137 -13.30 1.79 18.94
N ASP A 138 -13.91 0.79 18.36
CA ASP A 138 -13.33 0.00 17.24
C ASP A 138 -13.12 0.81 15.96
N MET A 139 -13.83 1.92 15.79
CA MET A 139 -13.73 2.84 14.66
C MET A 139 -12.82 4.04 14.96
N ALA A 140 -12.17 4.10 16.12
CA ALA A 140 -11.21 5.15 16.45
C ALA A 140 -9.91 5.01 15.64
N VAL A 141 -9.08 6.05 15.65
CA VAL A 141 -7.70 5.96 15.18
C VAL A 141 -7.02 4.81 15.92
N ASP A 142 -6.36 3.91 15.19
CA ASP A 142 -5.79 2.65 15.70
C ASP A 142 -6.82 1.65 16.28
N GLY A 143 -8.11 1.84 16.02
CA GLY A 143 -9.17 0.90 16.37
C GLY A 143 -9.12 -0.39 15.54
N VAL A 144 -9.87 -1.40 15.99
CA VAL A 144 -9.91 -2.75 15.38
C VAL A 144 -10.19 -2.70 13.90
N PHE A 145 -11.17 -1.89 13.49
CA PHE A 145 -11.58 -1.77 12.09
C PHE A 145 -10.41 -1.33 11.19
N TRP A 146 -9.71 -0.27 11.55
CA TRP A 146 -8.65 0.30 10.73
C TRP A 146 -7.40 -0.57 10.70
N GLN A 147 -7.05 -1.21 11.84
CA GLN A 147 -5.94 -2.15 11.89
C GLN A 147 -6.22 -3.39 11.04
N LEU A 148 -7.43 -3.96 11.16
CA LEU A 148 -7.85 -5.08 10.32
C LEU A 148 -7.95 -4.70 8.84
N LEU A 149 -8.49 -3.52 8.54
CA LEU A 149 -8.57 -3.04 7.17
C LEU A 149 -7.18 -2.93 6.53
N ALA A 150 -6.20 -2.37 7.26
CA ALA A 150 -4.83 -2.27 6.77
C ALA A 150 -4.22 -3.66 6.49
N TYR A 151 -4.42 -4.63 7.41
CA TYR A 151 -3.99 -6.00 7.22
C TYR A 151 -4.72 -6.66 6.04
N CYS A 152 -6.05 -6.62 6.04
CA CYS A 152 -6.88 -7.30 5.06
C CYS A 152 -6.67 -6.75 3.64
N ALA A 153 -6.59 -5.43 3.49
CA ALA A 153 -6.32 -4.81 2.19
C ALA A 153 -4.90 -5.14 1.70
N GLY A 154 -3.89 -5.07 2.57
CA GLY A 154 -2.50 -5.34 2.20
C GLY A 154 -2.26 -6.80 1.83
N VAL A 155 -2.69 -7.74 2.68
CA VAL A 155 -2.48 -9.19 2.46
C VAL A 155 -3.47 -9.74 1.44
N GLY A 156 -4.70 -9.22 1.40
CA GLY A 156 -5.75 -9.64 0.47
C GLY A 156 -5.32 -9.55 -0.99
N GLY A 157 -4.57 -8.50 -1.36
CA GLY A 157 -4.02 -8.34 -2.71
C GLY A 157 -3.13 -9.48 -3.19
N SER A 158 -2.54 -10.27 -2.29
CA SER A 158 -1.72 -11.42 -2.65
C SER A 158 -2.51 -12.70 -2.96
N MET A 159 -3.82 -12.74 -2.70
CA MET A 159 -4.64 -13.90 -3.04
C MET A 159 -4.78 -14.11 -4.56
N LEU A 160 -4.85 -13.02 -5.32
CA LEU A 160 -4.72 -13.06 -6.78
C LEU A 160 -3.54 -12.18 -7.17
N ILE A 161 -2.69 -12.66 -8.07
CA ILE A 161 -1.47 -11.94 -8.47
C ILE A 161 -1.77 -10.57 -9.09
N ILE A 162 -2.98 -10.37 -9.62
CA ILE A 162 -3.45 -9.12 -10.23
C ILE A 162 -3.86 -8.06 -9.20
N GLY A 163 -4.12 -8.45 -7.95
CA GLY A 163 -4.52 -7.53 -6.87
C GLY A 163 -3.38 -6.65 -6.33
N SER A 164 -2.17 -6.79 -6.88
CA SER A 164 -1.01 -6.03 -6.48
C SER A 164 -0.14 -5.68 -7.68
N ALA A 165 0.20 -4.39 -7.83
CA ALA A 165 1.12 -3.95 -8.89
C ALA A 165 2.48 -4.69 -8.82
N ALA A 166 2.99 -4.95 -7.60
CA ALA A 166 4.21 -5.73 -7.41
C ALA A 166 4.05 -7.18 -7.89
N GLY A 167 2.88 -7.81 -7.66
CA GLY A 167 2.57 -9.15 -8.14
C GLY A 167 2.60 -9.25 -9.67
N VAL A 168 2.02 -8.27 -10.36
CA VAL A 168 2.02 -8.20 -11.83
C VAL A 168 3.44 -8.08 -12.38
N VAL A 169 4.29 -7.26 -11.73
CA VAL A 169 5.71 -7.13 -12.12
C VAL A 169 6.46 -8.46 -11.94
N VAL A 170 6.30 -9.13 -10.80
CA VAL A 170 6.91 -10.44 -10.54
C VAL A 170 6.43 -11.48 -11.56
N MET A 171 5.13 -11.49 -11.88
CA MET A 171 4.57 -12.37 -12.90
C MET A 171 5.27 -12.19 -14.27
N GLY A 172 5.53 -10.94 -14.64
CA GLY A 172 6.24 -10.61 -15.87
C GLY A 172 7.71 -11.05 -15.87
N LEU A 173 8.42 -10.80 -14.75
CA LEU A 173 9.85 -11.13 -14.61
C LEU A 173 10.08 -12.65 -14.55
N GLU A 174 9.30 -13.36 -13.76
CA GLU A 174 9.42 -14.80 -13.55
C GLU A 174 8.66 -15.64 -14.59
N LYS A 175 7.98 -14.99 -15.55
CA LYS A 175 7.14 -15.64 -16.57
C LYS A 175 6.09 -16.59 -15.99
N ILE A 176 5.57 -16.27 -14.82
CA ILE A 176 4.52 -17.04 -14.14
C ILE A 176 3.18 -16.71 -14.82
N THR A 177 2.38 -17.73 -15.12
CA THR A 177 1.02 -17.51 -15.65
C THR A 177 0.02 -17.32 -14.52
N PHE A 178 -1.02 -16.52 -14.76
CA PHE A 178 -2.11 -16.31 -13.80
C PHE A 178 -2.74 -17.62 -13.31
N GLY A 179 -2.99 -18.56 -14.24
CA GLY A 179 -3.56 -19.89 -13.90
C GLY A 179 -2.65 -20.72 -13.00
N TRP A 180 -1.34 -20.67 -13.22
CA TRP A 180 -0.37 -21.36 -12.37
C TRP A 180 -0.38 -20.76 -10.94
N TYR A 181 -0.36 -19.43 -10.83
CA TYR A 181 -0.41 -18.76 -9.53
C TYR A 181 -1.69 -19.10 -8.77
N MET A 182 -2.83 -19.03 -9.44
CA MET A 182 -4.13 -19.37 -8.85
C MET A 182 -4.16 -20.80 -8.29
N LYS A 183 -3.56 -21.75 -9.00
CA LYS A 183 -3.55 -23.16 -8.58
C LYS A 183 -2.59 -23.44 -7.43
N HIS A 184 -1.43 -22.75 -7.37
CA HIS A 184 -0.34 -23.12 -6.46
C HIS A 184 -0.18 -22.14 -5.29
N ILE A 185 -0.41 -20.85 -5.50
CA ILE A 185 -0.12 -19.81 -4.51
C ILE A 185 -1.38 -19.22 -3.88
N SER A 186 -2.45 -18.97 -4.66
CA SER A 186 -3.66 -18.31 -4.18
C SER A 186 -4.28 -18.99 -2.97
N TRP A 187 -4.28 -20.33 -2.94
CA TRP A 187 -4.82 -21.09 -1.82
C TRP A 187 -3.97 -20.92 -0.55
N ILE A 188 -2.65 -20.93 -0.69
CA ILE A 188 -1.72 -20.73 0.43
C ILE A 188 -1.89 -19.29 0.97
N ALA A 189 -1.98 -18.31 0.07
CA ALA A 189 -2.23 -16.93 0.43
C ALA A 189 -3.56 -16.74 1.14
N PHE A 190 -4.63 -17.42 0.67
CA PHE A 190 -5.94 -17.39 1.33
C PHE A 190 -5.90 -17.98 2.73
N VAL A 191 -5.27 -19.14 2.92
CA VAL A 191 -5.10 -19.76 4.25
C VAL A 191 -4.30 -18.84 5.18
N GLY A 192 -3.20 -18.25 4.70
CA GLY A 192 -2.42 -17.28 5.46
C GLY A 192 -3.23 -16.02 5.82
N TYR A 193 -4.06 -15.55 4.90
CA TYR A 193 -4.98 -14.43 5.10
C TYR A 193 -5.96 -14.69 6.26
N ILE A 194 -6.65 -15.83 6.24
CA ILE A 194 -7.58 -16.21 7.31
C ILE A 194 -6.83 -16.45 8.63
N ALA A 195 -5.68 -17.13 8.59
CA ALA A 195 -4.87 -17.36 9.78
C ALA A 195 -4.45 -16.05 10.46
N GLY A 196 -4.13 -15.01 9.69
CA GLY A 196 -3.78 -13.70 10.25
C GLY A 196 -4.96 -12.99 10.89
N ILE A 197 -6.18 -13.05 10.30
CA ILE A 197 -7.39 -12.52 10.94
C ILE A 197 -7.68 -13.24 12.25
N VAL A 198 -7.59 -14.57 12.25
CA VAL A 198 -7.80 -15.39 13.45
C VAL A 198 -6.73 -15.09 14.52
N SER A 199 -5.47 -14.95 14.12
CA SER A 199 -4.38 -14.59 15.04
C SER A 199 -4.60 -13.20 15.66
N TYR A 200 -5.02 -12.23 14.84
CA TYR A 200 -5.35 -10.89 15.33
C TYR A 200 -6.50 -10.93 16.34
N TRP A 201 -7.58 -11.67 16.01
CA TRP A 201 -8.71 -11.87 16.92
C TRP A 201 -8.27 -12.51 18.23
N PHE A 202 -7.45 -13.57 18.18
CA PHE A 202 -6.92 -14.26 19.35
C PHE A 202 -6.07 -13.33 20.22
N ILE A 203 -5.12 -12.61 19.63
CA ILE A 203 -4.26 -11.67 20.35
C ILE A 203 -5.11 -10.60 21.04
N ARG A 204 -6.08 -10.03 20.32
CA ARG A 204 -6.94 -8.98 20.85
C ARG A 204 -7.81 -9.48 22.02
N THR A 205 -8.37 -10.67 21.88
CA THR A 205 -9.30 -11.23 22.88
C THR A 205 -8.56 -11.72 24.13
N PHE A 206 -7.37 -12.29 24.00
CA PHE A 206 -6.67 -12.93 25.10
C PHE A 206 -5.50 -12.14 25.69
N LEU A 207 -4.84 -11.30 24.90
CA LEU A 207 -3.67 -10.52 25.35
C LEU A 207 -4.00 -9.05 25.63
N TYR A 208 -4.99 -8.48 24.95
CA TYR A 208 -5.40 -7.09 25.11
C TYR A 208 -6.83 -6.94 25.65
N ALA A 209 -7.42 -8.01 26.20
CA ALA A 209 -8.68 -7.97 26.94
C ALA A 209 -8.46 -7.32 28.32
N ILE A 210 -8.13 -6.01 28.32
CA ILE A 210 -8.11 -5.16 29.53
C ILE A 210 -9.14 -4.07 29.33
#